data_3a4e44c62213d5490013145e15372ee7
#
_entry.id   3a4e44c62213d5490013145e15372ee7
#
_cell.length_a   1.000
_cell.length_b   1.000
_cell.length_c   1.000
_cell.angle_alpha   90.00
_cell.angle_beta   90.00
_cell.angle_gamma   90.00
#
_symmetry.space_group_name_H-M   'P 1'
#
loop_
_entity.id
_entity.type
_entity.pdbx_description
1 polymer ?
#
loop_
_entity_poly.entity_id
_entity_poly.type
_entity_poly.pdbx_seq_one_letter_code
_entity_poly.pdbx_strand_id
1 'polypeptide(L)'
;MLPWKNLFGMYGRGHFCNKLKRSILLLFLLGMFPYAWGQQTNVSLNLRNVPIKSVLSQIEKSTNYYVFFYTDNLNSELSKRVNVTVNNTPVVTVLNQIFSTTNISYEIKNKRQVSLFLVEKSSPKSKAQAVKSNKIQITGTVFDANNEPLIGASVRVLGTTIGSMADINGAFKLEVSPGDVLEASYIGYNPQQVKVGSQTRFQFVLEEVANTLDDIVVVGYSSQKKETVTGSISMVTTKDLLQSPQANISNALGGRIPGLLSVQRSGEPGQDMSTLRIRGVGTFASDAESQNPLIMVDGIEVNNLNDIDPNEVESLSILKDASATAVYGVRGANGVILITTKRGELGKPKISFSTNVAITNFPFLPEPMNSYEYARAYNEAQAYDYYSQLSYIPRYSEEAIEAYRTGSDPLFYPDINWYDYMLKDFSTQTQTNFNVSGGTERVKYFVSLGVFTQNGMLDTGIYDPGYSYQIAFRRYNMRSNFDINVTKNLLLSLDISNQMGNLQNPNWSTGQIMESLNSTPSNAAPGVIDNKVVTITD
;
A
#
# COMPACT_ATOMS: atom_id res chain seq x y z
N MET A 1 -24.07 -10.21 50.70
CA MET A 1 -24.96 -11.14 50.00
C MET A 1 -26.05 -10.34 49.31
N LEU A 2 -25.94 -10.10 48.04
CA LEU A 2 -27.00 -9.62 47.16
C LEU A 2 -26.74 -10.26 45.78
N PRO A 3 -27.71 -10.82 45.10
CA PRO A 3 -27.51 -11.72 43.98
C PRO A 3 -27.31 -10.92 42.66
N TRP A 4 -26.23 -11.20 41.99
CA TRP A 4 -25.84 -10.67 40.64
C TRP A 4 -26.62 -11.39 39.52
N LYS A 5 -27.93 -11.22 39.41
CA LYS A 5 -28.71 -11.92 38.40
C LYS A 5 -29.62 -11.07 37.51
N ASN A 6 -29.54 -9.74 37.49
CA ASN A 6 -30.41 -8.95 36.61
C ASN A 6 -29.73 -7.70 36.05
N LEU A 7 -28.77 -7.86 35.13
CA LEU A 7 -28.32 -6.75 34.30
C LEU A 7 -27.85 -7.18 32.89
N PHE A 8 -28.45 -8.20 32.31
CA PHE A 8 -28.25 -8.52 30.90
C PHE A 8 -29.61 -8.79 30.24
N GLY A 9 -30.34 -7.73 29.98
CA GLY A 9 -31.50 -7.72 29.11
C GLY A 9 -31.27 -6.79 27.92
N MET A 10 -31.36 -7.40 26.74
CA MET A 10 -31.62 -6.75 25.45
C MET A 10 -30.55 -5.90 24.78
N TYR A 11 -29.75 -6.54 23.93
CA TYR A 11 -29.55 -6.00 22.58
C TYR A 11 -29.35 -7.16 21.58
N GLY A 12 -30.25 -7.20 20.58
CA GLY A 12 -30.41 -8.27 19.61
C GLY A 12 -29.14 -8.55 18.77
N ARG A 13 -28.53 -9.67 19.05
CA ARG A 13 -27.55 -10.31 18.17
C ARG A 13 -28.28 -11.14 17.13
N GLY A 14 -28.16 -10.82 15.84
CA GLY A 14 -28.50 -11.84 14.85
C GLY A 14 -28.60 -11.41 13.40
N HIS A 15 -29.02 -10.20 13.05
CA HIS A 15 -29.37 -9.93 11.66
C HIS A 15 -28.38 -9.06 10.85
N PHE A 16 -27.55 -8.26 11.48
CA PHE A 16 -26.62 -7.37 10.76
C PHE A 16 -25.35 -8.10 10.30
N CYS A 17 -24.84 -9.01 11.12
CA CYS A 17 -23.63 -9.78 10.81
C CYS A 17 -23.83 -10.76 9.65
N ASN A 18 -25.03 -11.33 9.49
CA ASN A 18 -25.33 -12.26 8.38
C ASN A 18 -25.51 -11.56 7.03
N LYS A 19 -26.01 -10.32 7.01
CA LYS A 19 -26.11 -9.55 5.76
C LYS A 19 -24.73 -9.10 5.27
N LEU A 20 -23.85 -8.67 6.18
CA LEU A 20 -22.49 -8.27 5.84
C LEU A 20 -21.65 -9.47 5.38
N LYS A 21 -21.76 -10.62 6.05
CA LYS A 21 -21.12 -11.88 5.60
C LYS A 21 -21.59 -12.31 4.22
N ARG A 22 -22.90 -12.17 3.91
CA ARG A 22 -23.44 -12.47 2.58
C ARG A 22 -22.99 -11.49 1.52
N SER A 23 -22.84 -10.19 1.83
CA SER A 23 -22.35 -9.18 0.88
C SER A 23 -20.86 -9.34 0.61
N ILE A 24 -20.05 -9.67 1.61
CA ILE A 24 -18.61 -9.95 1.44
C ILE A 24 -18.41 -11.28 0.69
N LEU A 25 -19.24 -12.29 0.95
CA LEU A 25 -19.21 -13.57 0.23
C LEU A 25 -19.63 -13.40 -1.24
N LEU A 26 -20.57 -12.51 -1.55
CA LEU A 26 -20.96 -12.17 -2.93
C LEU A 26 -19.87 -11.40 -3.66
N LEU A 27 -19.14 -10.51 -3.00
CA LEU A 27 -17.96 -9.84 -3.54
C LEU A 27 -16.79 -10.81 -3.75
N PHE A 28 -16.62 -11.80 -2.88
CA PHE A 28 -15.60 -12.85 -3.02
C PHE A 28 -15.97 -13.87 -4.13
N LEU A 29 -17.25 -14.16 -4.32
CA LEU A 29 -17.74 -15.02 -5.42
C LEU A 29 -17.65 -14.34 -6.79
N LEU A 30 -17.73 -13.01 -6.85
CA LEU A 30 -17.46 -12.23 -8.08
C LEU A 30 -15.95 -12.09 -8.39
N GLY A 31 -15.07 -12.36 -7.41
CA GLY A 31 -13.60 -12.33 -7.57
C GLY A 31 -12.97 -13.67 -7.95
N MET A 32 -13.68 -14.78 -7.86
CA MET A 32 -13.22 -16.08 -8.31
C MET A 32 -13.58 -16.34 -9.79
N PHE A 33 -13.07 -15.49 -10.68
CA PHE A 33 -12.87 -15.96 -12.04
C PHE A 33 -11.63 -16.88 -12.04
N PRO A 34 -11.77 -18.16 -12.44
CA PRO A 34 -10.62 -19.00 -12.62
C PRO A 34 -9.71 -18.33 -13.65
N TYR A 35 -8.43 -18.19 -13.34
CA TYR A 35 -7.40 -17.95 -14.34
C TYR A 35 -7.50 -19.05 -15.39
N ALA A 36 -8.26 -18.79 -16.44
CA ALA A 36 -8.20 -19.61 -17.64
C ALA A 36 -6.82 -19.39 -18.22
N TRP A 37 -5.94 -20.33 -18.01
CA TRP A 37 -4.78 -20.55 -18.84
C TRP A 37 -5.25 -20.50 -20.28
N GLY A 38 -4.56 -19.72 -21.12
CA GLY A 38 -4.98 -19.44 -22.48
C GLY A 38 -5.29 -20.73 -23.24
N GLN A 39 -6.53 -21.15 -23.24
CA GLN A 39 -7.02 -22.14 -24.16
C GLN A 39 -6.97 -21.50 -25.54
N GLN A 40 -6.11 -22.00 -26.40
CA GLN A 40 -6.18 -21.72 -27.83
C GLN A 40 -7.59 -22.14 -28.27
N THR A 41 -8.41 -21.16 -28.66
CA THR A 41 -9.78 -21.43 -29.10
C THR A 41 -9.71 -22.15 -30.40
N ASN A 42 -10.15 -23.42 -30.43
CA ASN A 42 -10.18 -24.25 -31.62
C ASN A 42 -11.51 -24.08 -32.35
N VAL A 43 -11.48 -24.25 -33.64
CA VAL A 43 -12.66 -24.16 -34.52
C VAL A 43 -12.74 -25.36 -35.46
N SER A 44 -13.95 -25.80 -35.74
CA SER A 44 -14.24 -26.83 -36.75
C SER A 44 -15.08 -26.21 -37.86
N LEU A 45 -14.58 -26.22 -39.07
CA LEU A 45 -15.24 -25.64 -40.26
C LEU A 45 -15.19 -26.61 -41.42
N ASN A 46 -16.28 -26.72 -42.16
CA ASN A 46 -16.35 -27.45 -43.44
C ASN A 46 -17.08 -26.59 -44.48
N LEU A 47 -16.33 -25.71 -45.11
CA LEU A 47 -16.83 -24.71 -46.05
C LEU A 47 -16.13 -24.89 -47.40
N ARG A 48 -16.91 -25.01 -48.47
CA ARG A 48 -16.38 -25.18 -49.82
C ARG A 48 -16.81 -24.03 -50.72
N ASN A 49 -15.86 -23.47 -51.47
CA ASN A 49 -16.07 -22.40 -52.43
C ASN A 49 -16.81 -21.17 -51.87
N VAL A 50 -16.44 -20.74 -50.66
CA VAL A 50 -17.03 -19.57 -49.97
C VAL A 50 -16.09 -18.38 -49.97
N PRO A 51 -16.59 -17.13 -49.98
CA PRO A 51 -15.75 -15.95 -49.82
C PRO A 51 -15.03 -15.96 -48.46
N ILE A 52 -13.80 -15.45 -48.39
CA ILE A 52 -13.03 -15.34 -47.15
C ILE A 52 -13.82 -14.60 -46.06
N LYS A 53 -14.56 -13.54 -46.42
CA LYS A 53 -15.45 -12.81 -45.53
C LYS A 53 -16.44 -13.71 -44.79
N SER A 54 -17.01 -14.71 -45.47
CA SER A 54 -17.95 -15.67 -44.88
C SER A 54 -17.25 -16.62 -43.89
N VAL A 55 -16.01 -17.02 -44.18
CA VAL A 55 -15.22 -17.87 -43.30
C VAL A 55 -14.89 -17.09 -42.00
N LEU A 56 -14.49 -15.82 -42.11
CA LEU A 56 -14.21 -14.96 -40.97
C LEU A 56 -15.46 -14.75 -40.10
N SER A 57 -16.62 -14.49 -40.73
CA SER A 57 -17.90 -14.36 -39.99
C SER A 57 -18.29 -15.65 -39.26
N GLN A 58 -17.95 -16.83 -39.83
CA GLN A 58 -18.21 -18.11 -39.17
C GLN A 58 -17.25 -18.35 -37.96
N ILE A 59 -15.98 -17.90 -38.06
CA ILE A 59 -15.03 -17.91 -36.96
C ILE A 59 -15.53 -16.99 -35.83
N GLU A 60 -16.01 -15.78 -36.13
CA GLU A 60 -16.60 -14.86 -35.15
C GLU A 60 -17.80 -15.47 -34.42
N LYS A 61 -18.68 -16.17 -35.14
CA LYS A 61 -19.87 -16.82 -34.58
C LYS A 61 -19.54 -18.04 -33.71
N SER A 62 -18.47 -18.75 -34.06
CA SER A 62 -18.10 -20.02 -33.39
C SER A 62 -17.08 -19.85 -32.27
N THR A 63 -16.48 -18.67 -32.15
CA THR A 63 -15.39 -18.40 -31.22
C THR A 63 -15.56 -17.01 -30.62
N ASN A 64 -14.69 -16.67 -29.65
CA ASN A 64 -14.65 -15.34 -29.04
C ASN A 64 -13.67 -14.38 -29.75
N TYR A 65 -13.36 -14.63 -31.03
CA TYR A 65 -12.55 -13.73 -31.84
C TYR A 65 -13.42 -12.72 -32.55
N TYR A 66 -12.93 -11.46 -32.67
CA TYR A 66 -13.57 -10.37 -33.43
C TYR A 66 -12.65 -9.96 -34.57
N VAL A 67 -13.17 -9.89 -35.80
CA VAL A 67 -12.40 -9.49 -36.96
C VAL A 67 -12.76 -8.06 -37.36
N PHE A 68 -11.78 -7.16 -37.38
CA PHE A 68 -11.95 -5.76 -37.75
C PHE A 68 -11.26 -5.47 -39.09
N PHE A 69 -11.97 -4.76 -39.96
CA PHE A 69 -11.46 -4.32 -41.27
C PHE A 69 -11.05 -2.84 -41.17
N TYR A 70 -9.80 -2.54 -41.49
CA TYR A 70 -9.27 -1.17 -41.31
C TYR A 70 -9.30 -0.30 -42.58
N THR A 71 -9.53 -0.84 -43.77
CA THR A 71 -9.54 -0.07 -45.03
C THR A 71 -10.56 -0.59 -46.03
N ASP A 72 -11.16 0.33 -46.82
CA ASP A 72 -12.11 -0.01 -47.90
C ASP A 72 -11.49 -0.85 -49.01
N ASN A 73 -10.16 -0.87 -49.15
CA ASN A 73 -9.44 -1.61 -50.18
C ASN A 73 -9.34 -3.13 -49.94
N LEU A 74 -9.79 -3.63 -48.78
CA LEU A 74 -9.76 -5.07 -48.44
C LEU A 74 -10.90 -5.88 -49.07
N ASN A 75 -11.95 -5.23 -49.58
CA ASN A 75 -13.13 -5.90 -50.06
C ASN A 75 -12.86 -6.81 -51.27
N SER A 76 -11.93 -6.47 -52.16
CA SER A 76 -11.56 -7.30 -53.34
C SER A 76 -10.87 -8.60 -52.90
N GLU A 77 -9.97 -8.53 -51.93
CA GLU A 77 -9.24 -9.69 -51.41
C GLU A 77 -10.15 -10.60 -50.57
N LEU A 78 -11.04 -10.02 -49.78
CA LEU A 78 -11.99 -10.74 -48.91
C LEU A 78 -13.12 -11.44 -49.71
N SER A 79 -13.34 -11.03 -50.98
CA SER A 79 -14.28 -11.66 -51.90
C SER A 79 -13.71 -12.91 -52.58
N LYS A 80 -12.40 -13.16 -52.45
CA LYS A 80 -11.76 -14.38 -52.99
C LYS A 80 -12.35 -15.62 -52.33
N ARG A 81 -12.58 -16.64 -53.12
CA ARG A 81 -13.22 -17.89 -52.67
C ARG A 81 -12.17 -18.90 -52.23
N VAL A 82 -12.44 -19.54 -51.08
CA VAL A 82 -11.54 -20.51 -50.45
C VAL A 82 -12.30 -21.78 -50.04
N ASN A 83 -11.56 -22.87 -49.93
CA ASN A 83 -12.04 -24.11 -49.33
C ASN A 83 -11.37 -24.28 -47.98
N VAL A 84 -12.14 -24.44 -46.91
CA VAL A 84 -11.64 -24.62 -45.54
C VAL A 84 -12.32 -25.82 -44.94
N THR A 85 -11.56 -26.89 -44.72
CA THR A 85 -12.02 -28.08 -43.98
C THR A 85 -11.04 -28.34 -42.85
N VAL A 86 -11.47 -28.00 -41.64
CA VAL A 86 -10.65 -28.12 -40.44
C VAL A 86 -11.51 -28.68 -39.30
N ASN A 87 -10.91 -29.49 -38.44
CA ASN A 87 -11.58 -30.09 -37.28
C ASN A 87 -10.74 -29.84 -36.06
N ASN A 88 -11.33 -29.20 -35.06
CA ASN A 88 -10.71 -28.87 -33.77
C ASN A 88 -9.32 -28.20 -33.89
N THR A 89 -9.20 -27.26 -34.86
CA THR A 89 -7.93 -26.62 -35.21
C THR A 89 -7.86 -25.21 -34.59
N PRO A 90 -6.69 -24.78 -34.07
CA PRO A 90 -6.51 -23.44 -33.52
C PRO A 90 -6.83 -22.35 -34.53
N VAL A 91 -7.57 -21.32 -34.15
CA VAL A 91 -8.00 -20.21 -35.04
C VAL A 91 -6.81 -19.59 -35.77
N VAL A 92 -5.67 -19.41 -35.12
CA VAL A 92 -4.44 -18.87 -35.74
C VAL A 92 -3.99 -19.69 -36.94
N THR A 93 -4.04 -21.02 -36.85
CA THR A 93 -3.67 -21.93 -37.94
C THR A 93 -4.64 -21.78 -39.12
N VAL A 94 -5.94 -21.62 -38.83
CA VAL A 94 -6.96 -21.42 -39.84
C VAL A 94 -6.79 -20.07 -40.56
N LEU A 95 -6.50 -19.00 -39.81
CA LEU A 95 -6.22 -17.68 -40.40
C LEU A 95 -4.96 -17.70 -41.26
N ASN A 96 -3.90 -18.38 -40.85
CA ASN A 96 -2.69 -18.55 -41.65
C ASN A 96 -2.99 -19.30 -42.97
N GLN A 97 -3.82 -20.35 -42.93
CA GLN A 97 -4.20 -21.10 -44.09
C GLN A 97 -5.04 -20.25 -45.07
N ILE A 98 -6.00 -19.48 -44.60
CA ILE A 98 -6.88 -18.64 -45.40
C ILE A 98 -6.09 -17.51 -46.08
N PHE A 99 -5.18 -16.86 -45.34
CA PHE A 99 -4.45 -15.70 -45.85
C PHE A 99 -3.17 -16.05 -46.63
N SER A 100 -2.73 -17.32 -46.63
CA SER A 100 -1.54 -17.75 -47.36
C SER A 100 -1.58 -17.48 -48.86
N THR A 101 -2.79 -17.45 -49.45
CA THR A 101 -3.03 -17.22 -50.90
C THR A 101 -3.50 -15.80 -51.23
N THR A 102 -3.51 -14.89 -50.24
CA THR A 102 -3.99 -13.51 -50.37
C THR A 102 -2.88 -12.51 -50.04
N ASN A 103 -3.12 -11.24 -50.38
CA ASN A 103 -2.26 -10.13 -49.98
C ASN A 103 -2.68 -9.54 -48.65
N ILE A 104 -3.43 -10.29 -47.82
CA ILE A 104 -3.86 -9.88 -46.50
C ILE A 104 -2.88 -10.46 -45.47
N SER A 105 -2.41 -9.60 -44.55
CA SER A 105 -1.78 -9.99 -43.32
C SER A 105 -2.67 -9.62 -42.15
N TYR A 106 -2.44 -10.24 -41.00
CA TYR A 106 -3.24 -9.98 -39.82
C TYR A 106 -2.37 -9.87 -38.55
N GLU A 107 -2.88 -9.12 -37.58
CA GLU A 107 -2.30 -8.99 -36.25
C GLU A 107 -3.38 -9.29 -35.21
N ILE A 108 -3.04 -10.09 -34.19
CA ILE A 108 -3.96 -10.39 -33.08
C ILE A 108 -3.61 -9.49 -31.90
N LYS A 109 -4.52 -8.54 -31.58
CA LYS A 109 -4.44 -7.65 -30.42
C LYS A 109 -5.34 -8.16 -29.29
N ASN A 110 -4.93 -7.93 -28.04
CA ASN A 110 -5.71 -8.30 -26.85
C ASN A 110 -6.17 -9.78 -26.81
N LYS A 111 -5.41 -10.70 -27.43
CA LYS A 111 -5.68 -12.15 -27.51
C LYS A 111 -6.97 -12.55 -28.26
N ARG A 112 -7.79 -11.62 -28.76
CA ARG A 112 -9.10 -11.91 -29.39
C ARG A 112 -9.45 -11.02 -30.57
N GLN A 113 -8.78 -9.90 -30.76
CA GLN A 113 -9.06 -8.94 -31.82
C GLN A 113 -8.13 -9.18 -33.01
N VAL A 114 -8.69 -9.50 -34.18
CA VAL A 114 -7.93 -9.73 -35.40
C VAL A 114 -8.05 -8.51 -36.32
N SER A 115 -6.95 -7.81 -36.51
CA SER A 115 -6.85 -6.66 -37.43
C SER A 115 -6.26 -7.10 -38.75
N LEU A 116 -6.92 -6.77 -39.86
CA LEU A 116 -6.50 -7.15 -41.22
C LEU A 116 -5.90 -5.94 -41.95
N PHE A 117 -4.83 -6.14 -42.71
CA PHE A 117 -4.20 -5.11 -43.52
C PHE A 117 -3.61 -5.71 -44.79
N LEU A 118 -3.54 -4.90 -45.87
CA LEU A 118 -2.91 -5.31 -47.14
C LEU A 118 -1.40 -5.24 -47.02
N VAL A 119 -0.74 -6.29 -47.48
CA VAL A 119 0.72 -6.31 -47.69
C VAL A 119 0.95 -6.43 -49.17
N GLU A 120 1.60 -5.45 -49.78
CA GLU A 120 2.08 -5.57 -51.15
C GLU A 120 3.16 -6.65 -51.21
N LYS A 121 2.80 -7.86 -51.61
CA LYS A 121 3.78 -8.88 -52.01
C LYS A 121 4.42 -8.43 -53.30
N SER A 122 5.61 -7.90 -53.24
CA SER A 122 6.44 -7.70 -54.42
C SER A 122 6.69 -9.05 -55.06
N SER A 123 6.14 -9.24 -56.28
CA SER A 123 6.39 -10.40 -57.14
C SER A 123 7.88 -10.46 -57.51
N PRO A 124 8.48 -11.66 -57.57
CA PRO A 124 9.85 -11.81 -58.02
C PRO A 124 9.88 -11.75 -59.55
N LYS A 125 10.13 -10.58 -60.14
CA LYS A 125 10.58 -10.50 -61.54
C LYS A 125 11.56 -9.36 -61.74
N SER A 126 12.65 -9.74 -62.36
CA SER A 126 13.61 -8.94 -63.08
C SER A 126 14.81 -8.42 -62.29
N LYS A 127 15.93 -9.05 -62.61
CA LYS A 127 17.25 -8.44 -62.53
C LYS A 127 17.21 -7.04 -63.16
N ALA A 128 17.20 -6.03 -62.31
CA ALA A 128 17.57 -4.69 -62.71
C ALA A 128 18.28 -4.02 -61.54
N GLN A 129 19.56 -3.85 -61.77
CA GLN A 129 20.47 -2.87 -61.16
C GLN A 129 20.26 -2.56 -59.67
N ALA A 130 21.17 -3.11 -58.86
CA ALA A 130 21.44 -2.63 -57.53
C ALA A 130 21.67 -1.10 -57.58
N VAL A 131 20.65 -0.35 -57.16
CA VAL A 131 20.88 0.98 -56.59
C VAL A 131 21.62 0.67 -55.32
N LYS A 132 22.94 0.91 -55.29
CA LYS A 132 23.75 0.97 -54.10
C LYS A 132 23.09 1.98 -53.17
N SER A 133 22.33 1.51 -52.19
CA SER A 133 22.00 2.35 -51.05
C SER A 133 23.36 2.66 -50.43
N ASN A 134 23.80 3.91 -50.52
CA ASN A 134 25.02 4.39 -49.88
C ASN A 134 24.78 4.39 -48.36
N LYS A 135 24.71 3.20 -47.77
CA LYS A 135 24.78 3.10 -46.33
C LYS A 135 26.18 3.49 -45.91
N ILE A 136 26.28 4.49 -45.08
CA ILE A 136 27.52 4.92 -44.43
C ILE A 136 27.58 4.34 -43.03
N GLN A 137 28.74 3.83 -42.66
CA GLN A 137 29.00 3.41 -41.32
C GLN A 137 29.39 4.65 -40.50
N ILE A 138 28.60 4.91 -39.46
CA ILE A 138 28.86 5.98 -38.52
C ILE A 138 29.34 5.39 -37.18
N THR A 139 30.15 6.15 -36.49
CA THR A 139 30.59 5.89 -35.12
C THR A 139 30.34 7.13 -34.28
N GLY A 140 30.17 6.94 -33.01
CA GLY A 140 29.99 8.08 -32.10
C GLY A 140 30.13 7.67 -30.65
N THR A 141 29.96 8.66 -29.80
CA THR A 141 30.00 8.48 -28.34
C THR A 141 28.82 9.20 -27.68
N VAL A 142 28.35 8.67 -26.58
CA VAL A 142 27.30 9.25 -25.77
C VAL A 142 27.84 9.53 -24.37
N PHE A 143 27.80 10.79 -23.97
CA PHE A 143 28.25 11.27 -22.67
C PHE A 143 27.12 12.02 -21.94
N ASP A 144 27.27 12.20 -20.64
CA ASP A 144 26.50 13.17 -19.86
C ASP A 144 27.11 14.58 -19.91
N ALA A 145 26.46 15.53 -19.20
CA ALA A 145 26.96 16.91 -19.09
C ALA A 145 28.31 17.04 -18.34
N ASN A 146 28.66 16.03 -17.52
CA ASN A 146 29.93 15.96 -16.77
C ASN A 146 31.04 15.24 -17.56
N ASN A 147 30.75 14.87 -18.82
CA ASN A 147 31.64 14.12 -19.68
C ASN A 147 31.92 12.68 -19.23
N GLU A 148 30.96 12.07 -18.46
CA GLU A 148 31.01 10.66 -18.12
C GLU A 148 30.30 9.81 -19.21
N PRO A 149 30.87 8.64 -19.62
CA PRO A 149 30.30 7.82 -20.68
C PRO A 149 29.01 7.16 -20.21
N LEU A 150 27.92 7.29 -21.00
CA LEU A 150 26.61 6.66 -20.72
C LEU A 150 26.55 5.24 -21.28
N ILE A 151 27.00 4.28 -20.47
CA ILE A 151 27.05 2.86 -20.81
C ILE A 151 25.62 2.32 -21.04
N GLY A 152 25.39 1.70 -22.21
CA GLY A 152 24.08 1.16 -22.56
C GLY A 152 23.09 2.18 -23.09
N ALA A 153 23.51 3.44 -23.37
CA ALA A 153 22.66 4.40 -24.06
C ALA A 153 22.22 3.86 -25.42
N SER A 154 20.95 4.03 -25.76
CA SER A 154 20.39 3.57 -27.03
C SER A 154 20.50 4.66 -28.08
N VAL A 155 21.13 4.35 -29.22
CA VAL A 155 21.19 5.22 -30.42
C VAL A 155 20.44 4.53 -31.54
N ARG A 156 19.35 5.13 -32.01
CA ARG A 156 18.49 4.53 -33.06
C ARG A 156 18.21 5.51 -34.19
N VAL A 157 17.90 4.96 -35.36
CA VAL A 157 17.35 5.76 -36.48
C VAL A 157 15.86 5.95 -36.24
N LEU A 158 15.42 7.21 -36.15
CA LEU A 158 14.03 7.56 -35.85
C LEU A 158 13.09 6.98 -36.91
N GLY A 159 12.00 6.32 -36.44
CA GLY A 159 11.02 5.68 -37.33
C GLY A 159 11.42 4.31 -37.86
N THR A 160 12.56 3.75 -37.46
CA THR A 160 13.03 2.41 -37.85
C THR A 160 13.37 1.54 -36.64
N THR A 161 13.63 0.25 -36.89
CA THR A 161 14.13 -0.70 -35.87
C THR A 161 15.67 -0.76 -35.84
N ILE A 162 16.37 0.09 -36.61
CA ILE A 162 17.82 0.09 -36.71
C ILE A 162 18.38 0.91 -35.52
N GLY A 163 19.19 0.27 -34.69
CA GLY A 163 19.79 0.90 -33.53
C GLY A 163 21.00 0.15 -33.00
N SER A 164 21.77 0.79 -32.14
CA SER A 164 22.93 0.25 -31.44
C SER A 164 22.92 0.74 -29.99
N MET A 165 23.53 -0.03 -29.09
CA MET A 165 23.77 0.38 -27.70
C MET A 165 25.21 0.82 -27.52
N ALA A 166 25.41 1.84 -26.70
CA ALA A 166 26.73 2.34 -26.33
C ALA A 166 27.48 1.34 -25.43
N ASP A 167 28.75 1.14 -25.69
CA ASP A 167 29.65 0.26 -24.93
C ASP A 167 30.13 0.91 -23.61
N ILE A 168 31.09 0.25 -22.93
CA ILE A 168 31.65 0.69 -21.64
C ILE A 168 32.32 2.08 -21.72
N ASN A 169 32.74 2.52 -22.92
CA ASN A 169 33.32 3.82 -23.16
C ASN A 169 32.29 4.83 -23.72
N GLY A 170 31.01 4.46 -23.73
CA GLY A 170 29.94 5.24 -24.35
C GLY A 170 29.95 5.19 -25.86
N ALA A 171 30.81 4.38 -26.52
CA ALA A 171 30.95 4.34 -27.96
C ALA A 171 29.90 3.46 -28.62
N PHE A 172 29.38 3.90 -29.77
CA PHE A 172 28.44 3.16 -30.60
C PHE A 172 28.85 3.12 -32.07
N LYS A 173 28.34 2.16 -32.80
CA LYS A 173 28.54 1.98 -34.24
C LYS A 173 27.25 1.57 -34.91
N LEU A 174 26.89 2.26 -36.01
CA LEU A 174 25.60 2.05 -36.68
C LEU A 174 25.75 2.27 -38.20
N GLU A 175 24.99 1.52 -39.00
CA GLU A 175 24.88 1.71 -40.44
C GLU A 175 23.61 2.48 -40.78
N VAL A 176 23.72 3.63 -41.40
CA VAL A 176 22.62 4.55 -41.67
C VAL A 176 22.71 5.11 -43.07
N SER A 177 21.62 5.68 -43.57
CA SER A 177 21.58 6.39 -44.87
C SER A 177 21.73 7.90 -44.64
N PRO A 178 22.36 8.62 -45.60
CA PRO A 178 22.36 10.07 -45.54
C PRO A 178 20.95 10.63 -45.54
N GLY A 179 20.66 11.51 -44.56
CA GLY A 179 19.35 12.09 -44.34
C GLY A 179 18.54 11.47 -43.19
N ASP A 180 18.96 10.33 -42.66
CA ASP A 180 18.37 9.73 -41.46
C ASP A 180 18.49 10.65 -40.24
N VAL A 181 17.55 10.51 -39.29
CA VAL A 181 17.64 11.21 -38.00
C VAL A 181 17.99 10.18 -36.93
N LEU A 182 19.11 10.42 -36.25
CA LEU A 182 19.54 9.63 -35.10
C LEU A 182 18.92 10.19 -33.83
N GLU A 183 18.44 9.31 -32.97
CA GLU A 183 17.99 9.64 -31.62
C GLU A 183 18.82 8.86 -30.61
N ALA A 184 19.54 9.60 -29.76
CA ALA A 184 20.22 9.04 -28.59
C ALA A 184 19.34 9.22 -27.37
N SER A 185 19.14 8.15 -26.60
CA SER A 185 18.31 8.14 -25.38
C SER A 185 18.93 7.27 -24.30
N TYR A 186 18.78 7.71 -23.04
CA TYR A 186 19.18 6.96 -21.86
C TYR A 186 18.19 7.21 -20.73
N ILE A 187 18.03 6.23 -19.84
CA ILE A 187 17.06 6.33 -18.73
C ILE A 187 17.51 7.46 -17.80
N GLY A 188 16.62 8.43 -17.55
CA GLY A 188 16.94 9.59 -16.72
C GLY A 188 17.53 10.78 -17.48
N TYR A 189 17.65 10.72 -18.81
CA TYR A 189 18.20 11.78 -19.66
C TYR A 189 17.23 12.22 -20.75
N ASN A 190 17.30 13.50 -21.13
CA ASN A 190 16.57 14.04 -22.26
C ASN A 190 17.10 13.44 -23.57
N PRO A 191 16.24 12.90 -24.45
CA PRO A 191 16.69 12.36 -25.72
C PRO A 191 17.17 13.48 -26.65
N GLN A 192 18.31 13.24 -27.31
CA GLN A 192 18.87 14.15 -28.29
C GLN A 192 18.75 13.60 -29.70
N GLN A 193 18.34 14.43 -30.65
CA GLN A 193 18.19 14.05 -32.05
C GLN A 193 19.16 14.82 -32.94
N VAL A 194 19.80 14.10 -33.89
CA VAL A 194 20.74 14.68 -34.85
C VAL A 194 20.49 14.09 -36.23
N LYS A 195 20.41 14.94 -37.25
CA LYS A 195 20.27 14.51 -38.66
C LYS A 195 21.62 14.11 -39.25
N VAL A 196 21.66 12.94 -39.88
CA VAL A 196 22.84 12.42 -40.57
C VAL A 196 23.10 13.20 -41.87
N GLY A 197 24.19 13.93 -41.92
CA GLY A 197 24.67 14.61 -43.12
C GLY A 197 25.82 13.84 -43.77
N SER A 198 26.92 14.55 -44.06
CA SER A 198 28.19 13.99 -44.55
C SER A 198 29.14 13.54 -43.43
N GLN A 199 28.76 13.75 -42.20
CA GLN A 199 29.55 13.39 -41.02
C GLN A 199 29.47 11.88 -40.75
N THR A 200 30.61 11.29 -40.38
CA THR A 200 30.71 9.86 -39.99
C THR A 200 30.96 9.66 -38.49
N ARG A 201 31.24 10.76 -37.76
CA ARG A 201 31.41 10.74 -36.31
C ARG A 201 30.41 11.65 -35.63
N PHE A 202 29.78 11.14 -34.57
CA PHE A 202 28.77 11.84 -33.79
C PHE A 202 29.11 11.80 -32.31
N GLN A 203 28.87 12.90 -31.62
CA GLN A 203 28.94 12.96 -30.15
C GLN A 203 27.60 13.46 -29.64
N PHE A 204 27.02 12.68 -28.77
CA PHE A 204 25.81 13.05 -28.05
C PHE A 204 26.18 13.39 -26.60
N VAL A 205 25.72 14.55 -26.13
CA VAL A 205 25.83 14.96 -24.74
C VAL A 205 24.42 15.06 -24.24
N LEU A 206 24.00 14.06 -23.47
CA LEU A 206 22.63 14.00 -22.91
C LEU A 206 22.62 14.78 -21.60
N GLU A 207 21.62 15.64 -21.45
CA GLU A 207 21.34 16.33 -20.20
C GLU A 207 20.47 15.43 -19.35
N GLU A 208 20.83 15.30 -18.07
CA GLU A 208 19.91 14.64 -17.13
C GLU A 208 18.54 15.31 -17.21
N VAL A 209 17.50 14.52 -17.32
CA VAL A 209 16.17 15.02 -16.99
C VAL A 209 16.28 15.46 -15.55
N ALA A 210 16.49 16.77 -15.33
CA ALA A 210 16.24 17.34 -14.04
C ALA A 210 14.77 16.98 -13.74
N ASN A 211 14.56 15.82 -13.10
CA ASN A 211 13.36 15.56 -12.34
C ASN A 211 13.44 16.51 -11.12
N THR A 212 13.41 17.79 -11.38
CA THR A 212 12.62 18.66 -10.53
C THR A 212 11.19 18.20 -10.78
N LEU A 213 10.77 17.12 -10.12
CA LEU A 213 9.42 17.09 -9.61
C LEU A 213 9.31 18.45 -8.95
N ASP A 214 8.65 19.39 -9.63
CA ASP A 214 8.26 20.64 -9.03
C ASP A 214 7.52 20.20 -7.76
N ASP A 215 8.22 20.25 -6.60
CA ASP A 215 7.62 19.91 -5.31
C ASP A 215 6.45 20.87 -5.12
N ILE A 216 5.27 20.44 -5.55
CA ILE A 216 4.04 21.20 -5.41
C ILE A 216 3.59 21.02 -3.98
N VAL A 217 3.55 22.10 -3.23
CA VAL A 217 3.06 22.13 -1.86
C VAL A 217 1.64 22.64 -1.87
N VAL A 218 0.73 21.92 -1.23
CA VAL A 218 -0.63 22.40 -1.00
C VAL A 218 -0.59 23.44 0.10
N VAL A 219 -1.04 24.64 -0.22
CA VAL A 219 -1.11 25.79 0.70
C VAL A 219 -2.56 26.26 0.77
N GLY A 220 -3.23 25.96 1.83
CA GLY A 220 -4.65 26.30 1.97
C GLY A 220 -5.50 25.59 0.93
N TYR A 221 -6.25 26.35 0.14
CA TYR A 221 -7.11 25.85 -0.94
C TYR A 221 -6.44 25.91 -2.31
N SER A 222 -5.12 26.13 -2.38
CA SER A 222 -4.36 26.20 -3.62
C SER A 222 -3.07 25.39 -3.55
N SER A 223 -2.56 25.01 -4.70
CA SER A 223 -1.23 24.40 -4.82
C SER A 223 -0.23 25.43 -5.31
N GLN A 224 0.94 25.51 -4.69
CA GLN A 224 2.04 26.39 -5.07
C GLN A 224 3.33 25.59 -5.19
N LYS A 225 4.26 26.08 -6.03
CA LYS A 225 5.60 25.51 -6.06
C LYS A 225 6.31 25.79 -4.73
N LYS A 226 6.96 24.78 -4.16
CA LYS A 226 7.68 24.88 -2.88
C LYS A 226 8.62 26.09 -2.80
N GLU A 227 9.27 26.40 -3.91
CA GLU A 227 10.19 27.53 -4.03
C GLU A 227 9.51 28.90 -3.89
N THR A 228 8.20 29.00 -4.18
CA THR A 228 7.44 30.24 -4.12
C THR A 228 6.72 30.46 -2.79
N VAL A 229 6.75 29.47 -1.91
CA VAL A 229 6.10 29.54 -0.61
C VAL A 229 6.96 30.29 0.39
N THR A 230 6.48 31.44 0.86
CA THR A 230 7.18 32.28 1.86
C THR A 230 6.99 31.79 3.30
N GLY A 231 6.02 30.91 3.56
CA GLY A 231 5.73 30.34 4.88
C GLY A 231 6.64 29.14 5.23
N SER A 232 6.84 28.89 6.52
CA SER A 232 7.57 27.69 7.00
C SER A 232 6.69 26.45 6.87
N ILE A 233 6.83 25.74 5.73
CA ILE A 233 6.11 24.51 5.44
C ILE A 233 7.11 23.35 5.45
N SER A 234 6.71 22.23 6.07
CA SER A 234 7.43 20.96 5.96
C SER A 234 6.55 19.94 5.28
N MET A 235 7.11 19.20 4.34
CA MET A 235 6.42 18.17 3.59
C MET A 235 7.04 16.80 3.87
N VAL A 236 6.19 15.79 3.95
CA VAL A 236 6.55 14.37 4.07
C VAL A 236 5.80 13.62 2.98
N THR A 237 6.51 12.78 2.26
CA THR A 237 5.93 11.98 1.17
C THR A 237 5.45 10.61 1.68
N THR A 238 4.63 9.92 0.89
CA THR A 238 4.25 8.52 1.16
C THR A 238 5.48 7.64 1.41
N LYS A 239 6.54 7.82 0.60
CA LYS A 239 7.76 7.03 0.73
C LYS A 239 8.39 7.20 2.11
N ASP A 240 8.38 8.41 2.65
CA ASP A 240 8.93 8.68 3.97
C ASP A 240 8.05 8.07 5.07
N LEU A 241 6.73 8.15 4.94
CA LEU A 241 5.79 7.54 5.90
C LEU A 241 5.92 6.02 5.95
N LEU A 242 6.08 5.37 4.81
CA LEU A 242 6.16 3.91 4.71
C LEU A 242 7.52 3.32 5.08
N GLN A 243 8.58 4.14 5.25
CA GLN A 243 9.89 3.68 5.74
C GLN A 243 9.82 3.07 7.15
N SER A 244 8.87 3.53 7.96
CA SER A 244 8.60 2.99 9.28
C SER A 244 7.12 2.59 9.31
N PRO A 245 6.79 1.31 9.12
CA PRO A 245 5.41 0.84 9.09
C PRO A 245 4.79 0.92 10.49
N GLN A 246 4.29 2.10 10.81
CA GLN A 246 3.54 2.37 12.05
C GLN A 246 2.05 2.16 11.83
N ALA A 247 1.33 1.76 12.87
CA ALA A 247 -0.13 1.62 12.88
C ALA A 247 -0.84 2.92 12.49
N ASN A 248 -0.28 4.04 12.97
CA ASN A 248 -0.86 5.37 12.85
C ASN A 248 0.13 6.35 12.21
N ILE A 249 -0.41 7.23 11.36
CA ILE A 249 0.37 8.31 10.73
C ILE A 249 1.00 9.22 11.79
N SER A 250 0.28 9.51 12.89
CA SER A 250 0.79 10.36 13.97
C SER A 250 2.11 9.85 14.56
N ASN A 251 2.28 8.54 14.67
CA ASN A 251 3.50 7.91 15.17
C ASN A 251 4.64 7.99 14.15
N ALA A 252 4.30 7.83 12.85
CA ALA A 252 5.27 7.89 11.75
C ALA A 252 5.86 9.30 11.55
N LEU A 253 5.22 10.36 12.06
CA LEU A 253 5.68 11.75 11.93
C LEU A 253 6.73 12.13 12.97
N GLY A 254 6.87 11.37 14.05
CA GLY A 254 7.82 11.64 15.13
C GLY A 254 9.27 11.69 14.62
N GLY A 255 9.99 12.77 14.97
CA GLY A 255 11.40 12.96 14.60
C GLY A 255 11.66 13.30 13.12
N ARG A 256 10.65 13.30 12.25
CA ARG A 256 10.81 13.57 10.81
C ARG A 256 10.60 15.03 10.43
N ILE A 257 9.89 15.77 11.25
CA ILE A 257 9.47 17.14 10.94
C ILE A 257 10.01 18.11 11.98
N PRO A 258 10.88 19.05 11.61
CA PRO A 258 11.37 20.05 12.54
C PRO A 258 10.22 20.89 13.12
N GLY A 259 10.16 21.00 14.46
CA GLY A 259 9.13 21.76 15.17
C GLY A 259 7.81 21.03 15.39
N LEU A 260 7.71 19.75 15.03
CA LEU A 260 6.61 18.87 15.42
C LEU A 260 7.05 18.03 16.62
N LEU A 261 6.33 18.13 17.72
CA LEU A 261 6.43 17.24 18.86
C LEU A 261 5.36 16.16 18.71
N SER A 262 5.78 14.90 18.74
CA SER A 262 4.92 13.72 18.73
C SER A 262 5.18 12.91 19.99
N VAL A 263 4.16 12.69 20.81
CA VAL A 263 4.25 11.95 22.07
C VAL A 263 3.23 10.81 22.05
N GLN A 264 3.72 9.60 21.92
CA GLN A 264 2.92 8.39 22.09
C GLN A 264 2.87 8.01 23.56
N ARG A 265 1.69 7.96 24.16
CA ARG A 265 1.49 7.64 25.59
C ARG A 265 1.14 6.20 25.85
N SER A 266 0.63 5.50 24.84
CA SER A 266 0.20 4.11 24.94
C SER A 266 0.61 3.35 23.68
N GLY A 267 0.90 2.07 23.83
CA GLY A 267 1.04 1.11 22.74
C GLY A 267 -0.16 0.17 22.62
N GLU A 268 -1.25 0.47 23.35
CA GLU A 268 -2.47 -0.33 23.35
C GLU A 268 -3.11 -0.37 21.96
N PRO A 269 -3.53 -1.56 21.47
CA PRO A 269 -4.21 -1.68 20.20
C PRO A 269 -5.39 -0.72 20.06
N GLY A 270 -5.35 0.09 18.96
CA GLY A 270 -6.38 1.08 18.66
C GLY A 270 -6.35 2.35 19.52
N GLN A 271 -5.47 2.45 20.53
CA GLN A 271 -5.26 3.63 21.38
C GLN A 271 -3.79 4.09 21.41
N ASP A 272 -3.03 3.68 20.43
CA ASP A 272 -1.59 3.93 20.28
C ASP A 272 -1.25 5.21 19.50
N MET A 273 -2.19 6.12 19.40
CA MET A 273 -2.05 7.41 18.73
C MET A 273 -1.12 8.36 19.48
N SER A 274 -0.26 9.08 18.74
CA SER A 274 0.54 10.17 19.28
C SER A 274 -0.24 11.47 19.36
N THR A 275 -0.07 12.18 20.47
CA THR A 275 -0.46 13.58 20.59
C THR A 275 0.55 14.44 19.82
N LEU A 276 0.06 15.25 18.91
CA LEU A 276 0.88 16.13 18.07
C LEU A 276 0.80 17.57 18.55
N ARG A 277 1.94 18.27 18.58
CA ARG A 277 2.04 19.71 18.87
C ARG A 277 3.00 20.35 17.87
N ILE A 278 2.55 21.43 17.23
CA ILE A 278 3.37 22.19 16.27
C ILE A 278 3.86 23.45 16.95
N ARG A 279 5.18 23.51 17.25
CA ARG A 279 5.82 24.64 17.96
C ARG A 279 5.20 24.94 19.35
N GLY A 280 4.54 23.96 19.97
CA GLY A 280 3.86 24.10 21.25
C GLY A 280 2.35 24.34 21.13
N VAL A 281 1.75 24.93 22.16
CA VAL A 281 0.33 25.28 22.21
C VAL A 281 0.17 26.78 22.01
N GLY A 282 -0.54 27.18 20.97
CA GLY A 282 -0.77 28.59 20.62
C GLY A 282 -2.09 29.17 21.17
N THR A 283 -2.92 28.36 21.84
CA THR A 283 -4.23 28.74 22.35
C THR A 283 -4.30 28.65 23.87
N PHE A 284 -5.15 29.47 24.49
CA PHE A 284 -5.44 29.39 25.92
C PHE A 284 -6.56 28.39 26.27
N ALA A 285 -6.91 27.50 25.32
CA ALA A 285 -7.92 26.47 25.55
C ALA A 285 -7.47 25.51 26.69
N SER A 286 -8.38 25.21 27.59
CA SER A 286 -8.13 24.30 28.70
C SER A 286 -8.29 22.83 28.33
N ASP A 287 -9.08 22.56 27.29
CA ASP A 287 -9.33 21.22 26.77
C ASP A 287 -8.22 20.78 25.79
N ALA A 288 -7.78 19.53 25.95
CA ALA A 288 -6.69 18.98 25.17
C ALA A 288 -7.00 18.91 23.66
N GLU A 289 -8.27 18.76 23.30
CA GLU A 289 -8.73 18.64 21.91
C GLU A 289 -8.56 19.95 21.14
N SER A 290 -8.95 21.08 21.75
CA SER A 290 -8.75 22.42 21.16
C SER A 290 -7.28 22.86 21.08
N GLN A 291 -6.37 22.13 21.70
CA GLN A 291 -4.93 22.33 21.60
C GLN A 291 -4.28 21.55 20.45
N ASN A 292 -5.01 20.66 19.79
CA ASN A 292 -4.49 19.88 18.66
C ASN A 292 -4.36 20.75 17.39
N PRO A 293 -3.41 20.41 16.50
CA PRO A 293 -3.39 20.99 15.16
C PRO A 293 -4.68 20.67 14.39
N LEU A 294 -5.10 21.58 13.51
CA LEU A 294 -6.18 21.33 12.55
C LEU A 294 -5.71 20.31 11.52
N ILE A 295 -6.50 19.27 11.26
CA ILE A 295 -6.18 18.23 10.27
C ILE A 295 -7.16 18.36 9.10
N MET A 296 -6.60 18.49 7.89
CA MET A 296 -7.37 18.61 6.65
C MET A 296 -6.96 17.49 5.69
N VAL A 297 -7.92 16.75 5.15
CA VAL A 297 -7.73 15.73 4.12
C VAL A 297 -8.47 16.15 2.86
N ASP A 298 -7.75 16.38 1.78
CA ASP A 298 -8.30 16.88 0.51
C ASP A 298 -9.24 18.09 0.67
N GLY A 299 -8.92 18.97 1.63
CA GLY A 299 -9.70 20.17 1.93
C GLY A 299 -10.86 19.97 2.90
N ILE A 300 -11.08 18.76 3.42
CA ILE A 300 -12.11 18.45 4.42
C ILE A 300 -11.45 18.26 5.78
N GLU A 301 -12.03 18.87 6.81
CA GLU A 301 -11.58 18.70 8.18
C GLU A 301 -11.89 17.30 8.70
N VAL A 302 -10.91 16.69 9.36
CA VAL A 302 -11.04 15.40 10.06
C VAL A 302 -10.51 15.52 11.49
N ASN A 303 -11.11 14.78 12.40
CA ASN A 303 -10.76 14.86 13.83
C ASN A 303 -9.54 14.01 14.18
N ASN A 304 -9.22 13.00 13.38
CA ASN A 304 -8.23 12.01 13.76
C ASN A 304 -7.37 11.54 12.57
N LEU A 305 -6.05 11.56 12.75
CA LEU A 305 -5.10 11.01 11.77
C LEU A 305 -5.16 9.48 11.66
N ASN A 306 -5.67 8.80 12.67
CA ASN A 306 -5.74 7.33 12.69
C ASN A 306 -6.78 6.75 11.74
N ASP A 307 -7.69 7.60 11.25
CA ASP A 307 -8.72 7.18 10.30
C ASP A 307 -8.16 7.01 8.88
N ILE A 308 -6.92 7.47 8.65
CA ILE A 308 -6.29 7.50 7.34
C ILE A 308 -5.25 6.39 7.24
N ASP A 309 -5.30 5.61 6.16
CA ASP A 309 -4.26 4.65 5.86
C ASP A 309 -3.04 5.37 5.23
N PRO A 310 -1.81 5.15 5.75
CA PRO A 310 -0.61 5.74 5.16
C PRO A 310 -0.43 5.43 3.65
N ASN A 311 -0.95 4.31 3.18
CA ASN A 311 -0.87 3.92 1.77
C ASN A 311 -1.81 4.73 0.85
N GLU A 312 -2.80 5.42 1.41
CA GLU A 312 -3.71 6.32 0.67
C GLU A 312 -3.14 7.73 0.50
N VAL A 313 -2.14 8.09 1.31
CA VAL A 313 -1.55 9.43 1.34
C VAL A 313 -0.58 9.60 0.18
N GLU A 314 -0.66 10.70 -0.56
CA GLU A 314 0.34 11.16 -1.54
C GLU A 314 1.39 12.01 -0.85
N SER A 315 0.93 13.02 -0.10
CA SER A 315 1.81 13.93 0.63
C SER A 315 1.13 14.46 1.88
N LEU A 316 1.95 14.83 2.86
CA LEU A 316 1.52 15.48 4.09
C LEU A 316 2.34 16.75 4.27
N SER A 317 1.64 17.90 4.35
CA SER A 317 2.25 19.22 4.55
C SER A 317 1.86 19.79 5.90
N ILE A 318 2.82 20.33 6.63
CA ILE A 318 2.58 20.96 7.93
C ILE A 318 2.83 22.47 7.82
N LEU A 319 1.76 23.24 8.06
CA LEU A 319 1.80 24.70 8.13
C LEU A 319 2.09 25.12 9.57
N LYS A 320 3.25 25.76 9.79
CA LYS A 320 3.75 26.07 11.12
C LYS A 320 3.68 27.55 11.50
N ASP A 321 3.50 28.41 10.51
CA ASP A 321 3.51 29.87 10.69
C ASP A 321 2.11 30.45 10.52
N ALA A 322 1.82 31.52 11.26
CA ALA A 322 0.55 32.24 11.18
C ALA A 322 0.22 32.75 9.76
N SER A 323 1.24 33.13 8.98
CA SER A 323 1.06 33.53 7.57
C SER A 323 0.53 32.40 6.69
N ALA A 324 1.01 31.18 6.91
CA ALA A 324 0.56 29.99 6.18
C ALA A 324 -0.79 29.48 6.67
N THR A 325 -1.11 29.65 7.97
CA THR A 325 -2.36 29.16 8.58
C THR A 325 -3.49 30.19 8.56
N ALA A 326 -3.24 31.43 8.13
CA ALA A 326 -4.21 32.54 8.15
C ALA A 326 -5.54 32.21 7.44
N VAL A 327 -5.51 31.44 6.36
CA VAL A 327 -6.71 31.02 5.61
C VAL A 327 -7.65 30.12 6.41
N TYR A 328 -7.17 29.51 7.50
CA TYR A 328 -7.95 28.65 8.41
C TYR A 328 -8.46 29.41 9.64
N GLY A 329 -8.14 30.71 9.75
CA GLY A 329 -8.56 31.57 10.85
C GLY A 329 -8.09 31.03 12.20
N VAL A 330 -8.93 31.20 13.22
CA VAL A 330 -8.61 30.78 14.62
C VAL A 330 -8.38 29.28 14.78
N ARG A 331 -8.93 28.47 13.91
CA ARG A 331 -8.74 27.00 13.94
C ARG A 331 -7.32 26.59 13.56
N GLY A 332 -6.61 27.42 12.81
CA GLY A 332 -5.21 27.21 12.44
C GLY A 332 -4.19 27.67 13.48
N ALA A 333 -4.64 28.16 14.66
CA ALA A 333 -3.75 28.76 15.68
C ALA A 333 -2.69 27.79 16.24
N ASN A 334 -2.99 26.48 16.32
CA ASN A 334 -2.07 25.44 16.76
C ASN A 334 -1.34 24.77 15.59
N GLY A 335 -1.38 25.39 14.38
CA GLY A 335 -0.84 24.82 13.15
C GLY A 335 -1.87 23.97 12.40
N VAL A 336 -1.53 23.64 11.15
CA VAL A 336 -2.41 22.87 10.26
C VAL A 336 -1.63 21.72 9.62
N ILE A 337 -2.22 20.55 9.62
CA ILE A 337 -1.72 19.35 8.93
C ILE A 337 -2.60 19.14 7.70
N LEU A 338 -2.02 19.31 6.52
CA LEU A 338 -2.68 19.09 5.24
C LEU A 338 -2.27 17.73 4.68
N ILE A 339 -3.25 16.91 4.38
CA ILE A 339 -3.04 15.61 3.77
C ILE A 339 -3.68 15.63 2.38
N THR A 340 -2.88 15.32 1.38
CA THR A 340 -3.33 15.07 0.03
C THR A 340 -3.31 13.57 -0.21
N THR A 341 -4.43 13.03 -0.67
CA THR A 341 -4.54 11.61 -0.97
C THR A 341 -4.19 11.31 -2.42
N LYS A 342 -3.81 10.07 -2.68
CA LYS A 342 -3.44 9.60 -4.01
C LYS A 342 -4.59 9.73 -4.99
N ARG A 343 -4.26 10.13 -6.21
CA ARG A 343 -5.20 10.25 -7.33
C ARG A 343 -4.76 9.37 -8.50
N GLY A 344 -5.64 9.19 -9.46
CA GLY A 344 -5.31 8.47 -10.69
C GLY A 344 -4.40 9.28 -11.60
N GLU A 345 -3.49 8.58 -12.28
CA GLU A 345 -2.62 9.14 -13.31
C GLU A 345 -3.04 8.67 -14.68
N LEU A 346 -2.67 9.43 -15.73
CA LEU A 346 -2.86 8.99 -17.11
C LEU A 346 -2.05 7.73 -17.38
N GLY A 347 -2.67 6.71 -17.94
CA GLY A 347 -1.97 5.49 -18.31
C GLY A 347 -2.76 4.21 -18.04
N LYS A 348 -2.07 3.09 -18.26
CA LYS A 348 -2.64 1.75 -18.00
C LYS A 348 -2.90 1.57 -16.50
N PRO A 349 -3.90 0.76 -16.10
CA PRO A 349 -4.13 0.43 -14.71
C PRO A 349 -2.87 -0.12 -14.03
N LYS A 350 -2.50 0.49 -12.92
CA LYS A 350 -1.44 0.03 -12.01
C LYS A 350 -2.12 -0.63 -10.82
N ILE A 351 -1.79 -1.88 -10.55
CA ILE A 351 -2.31 -2.64 -9.41
C ILE A 351 -1.15 -2.85 -8.45
N SER A 352 -1.34 -2.50 -7.19
CA SER A 352 -0.38 -2.76 -6.12
C SER A 352 -1.04 -3.53 -4.98
N PHE A 353 -0.31 -4.50 -4.45
CA PHE A 353 -0.67 -5.27 -3.27
C PHE A 353 0.52 -5.24 -2.32
N SER A 354 0.27 -4.91 -1.08
CA SER A 354 1.29 -4.92 -0.03
C SER A 354 0.73 -5.54 1.24
N THR A 355 1.57 -6.30 1.94
CA THR A 355 1.26 -6.80 3.28
C THR A 355 2.49 -6.66 4.15
N ASN A 356 2.28 -6.12 5.34
CA ASN A 356 3.30 -5.96 6.37
C ASN A 356 2.86 -6.75 7.60
N VAL A 357 3.77 -7.54 8.13
CA VAL A 357 3.58 -8.27 9.39
C VAL A 357 4.65 -7.77 10.36
N ALA A 358 4.24 -7.34 11.51
CA ALA A 358 5.14 -6.90 12.58
C ALA A 358 4.92 -7.73 13.84
N ILE A 359 6.00 -7.96 14.55
CA ILE A 359 6.01 -8.55 15.89
C ILE A 359 6.19 -7.39 16.87
N THR A 360 5.34 -7.35 17.89
CA THR A 360 5.37 -6.34 18.95
C THR A 360 5.66 -7.02 20.27
N ASN A 361 6.46 -6.39 21.12
CA ASN A 361 6.78 -6.83 22.46
C ASN A 361 6.94 -5.64 23.39
N PHE A 362 6.97 -5.88 24.70
CA PHE A 362 7.36 -4.87 25.66
C PHE A 362 8.89 -4.69 25.61
N PRO A 363 9.40 -3.48 25.41
CA PRO A 363 10.83 -3.22 25.44
C PRO A 363 11.43 -3.35 26.83
N PHE A 364 10.60 -3.15 27.85
CA PHE A 364 10.95 -3.23 29.25
C PHE A 364 9.69 -3.57 30.08
N LEU A 365 9.82 -4.51 31.01
CA LEU A 365 8.87 -4.77 32.09
C LEU A 365 9.62 -4.65 33.41
N PRO A 366 8.97 -4.15 34.49
CA PRO A 366 9.56 -4.17 35.83
C PRO A 366 9.86 -5.62 36.24
N GLU A 367 10.95 -5.82 36.93
CA GLU A 367 11.30 -7.10 37.52
C GLU A 367 10.76 -7.11 38.98
N PRO A 368 9.68 -7.89 39.27
CA PRO A 368 9.09 -7.90 40.61
C PRO A 368 9.97 -8.69 41.57
N MET A 369 9.86 -8.39 42.87
CA MET A 369 10.42 -9.25 43.92
C MET A 369 9.74 -10.62 43.84
N ASN A 370 10.53 -11.68 43.99
CA ASN A 370 9.99 -13.02 44.24
C ASN A 370 9.34 -13.12 45.62
N SER A 371 8.58 -14.17 45.88
CA SER A 371 7.81 -14.32 47.10
C SER A 371 8.69 -14.40 48.35
N TYR A 372 9.87 -14.99 48.27
CA TYR A 372 10.85 -15.02 49.35
C TYR A 372 11.37 -13.60 49.68
N GLU A 373 11.79 -12.86 48.66
CA GLU A 373 12.29 -11.49 48.86
C GLU A 373 11.20 -10.58 49.39
N TYR A 374 9.97 -10.69 48.82
CA TYR A 374 8.82 -9.91 49.26
C TYR A 374 8.46 -10.19 50.73
N ALA A 375 8.36 -11.48 51.12
CA ALA A 375 7.99 -11.85 52.48
C ALA A 375 9.02 -11.34 53.53
N ARG A 376 10.31 -11.41 53.21
CA ARG A 376 11.37 -10.85 54.06
C ARG A 376 11.29 -9.33 54.14
N ALA A 377 11.23 -8.66 53.00
CA ALA A 377 11.16 -7.19 52.96
C ALA A 377 9.91 -6.67 53.71
N TYR A 378 8.77 -7.36 53.55
CA TYR A 378 7.55 -7.01 54.27
C TYR A 378 7.69 -7.13 55.78
N ASN A 379 8.23 -8.27 56.27
CA ASN A 379 8.49 -8.46 57.70
C ASN A 379 9.47 -7.42 58.23
N GLU A 380 10.52 -7.08 57.48
CA GLU A 380 11.49 -6.06 57.86
C GLU A 380 10.84 -4.67 57.95
N ALA A 381 10.06 -4.27 56.95
CA ALA A 381 9.31 -3.01 56.97
C ALA A 381 8.36 -2.92 58.18
N GLN A 382 7.59 -4.01 58.41
CA GLN A 382 6.70 -4.08 59.57
C GLN A 382 7.47 -3.94 60.91
N ALA A 383 8.63 -4.58 61.02
CA ALA A 383 9.45 -4.48 62.23
C ALA A 383 9.88 -3.03 62.51
N TYR A 384 10.17 -2.24 61.48
CA TYR A 384 10.47 -0.81 61.64
C TYR A 384 9.24 0.00 62.06
N ASP A 385 8.08 -0.25 61.51
CA ASP A 385 6.83 0.43 61.82
C ASP A 385 6.38 0.15 63.27
N TYR A 386 6.61 -1.05 63.76
CA TYR A 386 6.24 -1.49 65.10
C TYR A 386 7.41 -1.45 66.15
N TYR A 387 8.53 -0.84 65.77
CA TYR A 387 9.74 -0.80 66.61
C TYR A 387 9.50 -0.36 68.07
N SER A 388 8.47 0.44 68.36
CA SER A 388 8.09 0.89 69.72
C SER A 388 7.05 0.00 70.43
N GLN A 389 6.55 -1.06 69.78
CA GLN A 389 5.52 -1.92 70.34
C GLN A 389 6.11 -3.24 70.85
N LEU A 390 5.75 -3.61 72.11
CA LEU A 390 6.26 -4.81 72.79
C LEU A 390 5.78 -6.16 72.22
N SER A 391 4.92 -6.17 71.17
CA SER A 391 4.33 -7.39 70.60
C SER A 391 4.28 -7.38 69.07
N TYR A 392 5.44 -7.22 68.41
CA TYR A 392 5.55 -7.44 66.98
C TYR A 392 5.45 -8.95 66.66
N ILE A 393 4.51 -9.34 65.84
CA ILE A 393 4.40 -10.68 65.25
C ILE A 393 4.61 -10.53 63.75
N PRO A 394 5.65 -11.15 63.19
CA PRO A 394 5.84 -11.13 61.73
C PRO A 394 4.63 -11.70 60.98
N ARG A 395 4.25 -11.08 59.90
CA ARG A 395 3.18 -11.62 59.04
C ARG A 395 3.55 -12.97 58.40
N TYR A 396 4.79 -13.14 58.03
CA TYR A 396 5.32 -14.36 57.45
C TYR A 396 6.20 -15.08 58.48
N SER A 397 5.89 -16.33 58.81
CA SER A 397 6.74 -17.16 59.72
C SER A 397 8.02 -17.59 59.00
N GLU A 398 9.03 -18.02 59.75
CA GLU A 398 10.27 -18.54 59.17
C GLU A 398 10.03 -19.79 58.32
N GLU A 399 9.05 -20.63 58.66
CA GLU A 399 8.66 -21.81 57.89
C GLU A 399 8.05 -21.37 56.54
N ALA A 400 7.22 -20.32 56.51
CA ALA A 400 6.62 -19.78 55.29
C ALA A 400 7.71 -19.17 54.39
N ILE A 401 8.64 -18.42 54.95
CA ILE A 401 9.78 -17.82 54.24
C ILE A 401 10.66 -18.91 53.61
N GLU A 402 10.94 -20.00 54.36
CA GLU A 402 11.70 -21.12 53.83
C GLU A 402 10.93 -21.90 52.74
N ALA A 403 9.61 -22.04 52.86
CA ALA A 403 8.76 -22.65 51.83
C ALA A 403 8.78 -21.84 50.53
N TYR A 404 8.70 -20.49 50.60
CA TYR A 404 8.89 -19.61 49.43
C TYR A 404 10.27 -19.77 48.81
N ARG A 405 11.33 -19.84 49.65
CA ARG A 405 12.70 -19.99 49.16
C ARG A 405 12.94 -21.29 48.41
N THR A 406 12.36 -22.40 48.91
CA THR A 406 12.54 -23.74 48.38
C THR A 406 11.53 -24.12 47.30
N GLY A 407 10.40 -23.38 47.18
CA GLY A 407 9.29 -23.73 46.29
C GLY A 407 8.64 -25.05 46.65
N SER A 408 8.66 -25.46 47.93
CA SER A 408 8.23 -26.79 48.38
C SER A 408 6.74 -27.05 48.21
N ASP A 409 5.91 -26.02 48.24
CA ASP A 409 4.47 -26.12 48.05
C ASP A 409 3.94 -24.91 47.30
N PRO A 410 3.96 -24.97 45.94
CA PRO A 410 3.53 -23.84 45.09
C PRO A 410 2.05 -23.47 45.23
N LEU A 411 1.23 -24.34 45.81
CA LEU A 411 -0.19 -24.05 46.01
C LEU A 411 -0.41 -23.13 47.23
N PHE A 412 0.22 -23.43 48.37
CA PHE A 412 0.08 -22.65 49.58
C PHE A 412 1.14 -21.57 49.71
N TYR A 413 2.27 -21.73 49.05
CA TYR A 413 3.39 -20.76 49.04
C TYR A 413 3.76 -20.41 47.58
N PRO A 414 2.82 -19.75 46.85
CA PRO A 414 3.04 -19.45 45.44
C PRO A 414 4.16 -18.43 45.25
N ASP A 415 4.82 -18.50 44.11
CA ASP A 415 5.82 -17.54 43.66
C ASP A 415 5.59 -17.26 42.17
N ILE A 416 4.78 -16.24 41.87
CA ILE A 416 4.34 -15.92 40.52
C ILE A 416 4.87 -14.56 40.10
N ASN A 417 5.62 -14.53 39.01
CA ASN A 417 5.84 -13.29 38.27
C ASN A 417 4.58 -12.99 37.45
N TRP A 418 3.75 -12.05 37.91
CA TRP A 418 2.48 -11.73 37.25
C TRP A 418 2.62 -11.16 35.85
N TYR A 419 3.76 -10.53 35.50
CA TYR A 419 4.02 -10.09 34.15
C TYR A 419 4.19 -11.28 33.21
N ASP A 420 5.07 -12.23 33.54
CA ASP A 420 5.28 -13.42 32.73
C ASP A 420 4.05 -14.33 32.69
N TYR A 421 3.23 -14.29 33.76
CA TYR A 421 2.02 -15.08 33.86
C TYR A 421 0.88 -14.53 33.00
N MET A 422 0.70 -13.20 32.96
CA MET A 422 -0.46 -12.56 32.34
C MET A 422 -0.17 -11.98 30.95
N LEU A 423 1.09 -11.80 30.59
CA LEU A 423 1.49 -11.17 29.34
C LEU A 423 2.19 -12.17 28.42
N LYS A 424 2.00 -12.02 27.14
CA LYS A 424 2.72 -12.77 26.10
C LYS A 424 4.09 -12.16 25.87
N ASP A 425 5.06 -12.98 25.48
CA ASP A 425 6.38 -12.51 25.05
C ASP A 425 6.29 -11.60 23.83
N PHE A 426 5.38 -11.91 22.92
CA PHE A 426 5.15 -11.12 21.69
C PHE A 426 3.70 -11.17 21.24
N SER A 427 3.33 -10.18 20.48
CA SER A 427 2.05 -10.12 19.76
C SER A 427 2.27 -9.78 18.29
N THR A 428 1.22 -9.70 17.51
CA THR A 428 1.30 -9.50 16.06
C THR A 428 0.46 -8.32 15.60
N GLN A 429 1.00 -7.62 14.61
CA GLN A 429 0.32 -6.58 13.87
C GLN A 429 0.41 -6.90 12.38
N THR A 430 -0.70 -6.76 11.66
CA THR A 430 -0.74 -7.01 10.22
C THR A 430 -1.44 -5.87 9.52
N GLN A 431 -0.84 -5.39 8.43
CA GLN A 431 -1.43 -4.39 7.55
C GLN A 431 -1.38 -4.89 6.12
N THR A 432 -2.54 -4.98 5.47
CA THR A 432 -2.67 -5.44 4.09
C THR A 432 -3.41 -4.38 3.28
N ASN A 433 -2.84 -3.99 2.15
CA ASN A 433 -3.39 -2.97 1.27
C ASN A 433 -3.46 -3.48 -0.17
N PHE A 434 -4.55 -3.15 -0.83
CA PHE A 434 -4.77 -3.39 -2.25
C PHE A 434 -5.18 -2.07 -2.91
N ASN A 435 -4.39 -1.60 -3.88
CA ASN A 435 -4.65 -0.35 -4.57
C ASN A 435 -4.70 -0.56 -6.07
N VAL A 436 -5.62 0.15 -6.72
CA VAL A 436 -5.72 0.22 -8.18
C VAL A 436 -5.77 1.69 -8.58
N SER A 437 -4.89 2.11 -9.46
CA SER A 437 -4.87 3.46 -10.01
C SER A 437 -4.71 3.45 -11.51
N GLY A 438 -5.23 4.45 -12.18
CA GLY A 438 -5.10 4.58 -13.63
C GLY A 438 -5.95 5.71 -14.16
N GLY A 439 -5.98 5.86 -15.49
CA GLY A 439 -6.84 6.87 -16.08
C GLY A 439 -6.63 7.08 -17.56
N THR A 440 -7.62 7.73 -18.12
CA THR A 440 -7.65 8.27 -19.47
C THR A 440 -7.71 9.80 -19.38
N GLU A 441 -7.67 10.51 -20.51
CA GLU A 441 -7.89 11.96 -20.54
C GLU A 441 -9.24 12.39 -19.95
N ARG A 442 -10.24 11.49 -19.98
CA ARG A 442 -11.58 11.78 -19.47
C ARG A 442 -11.79 11.40 -18.01
N VAL A 443 -11.22 10.29 -17.56
CA VAL A 443 -11.46 9.78 -16.21
C VAL A 443 -10.14 9.28 -15.64
N LYS A 444 -9.78 9.79 -14.48
CA LYS A 444 -8.70 9.27 -13.64
C LYS A 444 -9.29 8.68 -12.38
N TYR A 445 -8.72 7.60 -11.88
CA TYR A 445 -9.24 6.93 -10.70
C TYR A 445 -8.12 6.36 -9.83
N PHE A 446 -8.36 6.40 -8.52
CA PHE A 446 -7.60 5.69 -7.50
C PHE A 446 -8.59 4.99 -6.58
N VAL A 447 -8.40 3.70 -6.34
CA VAL A 447 -9.20 2.88 -5.41
C VAL A 447 -8.24 2.15 -4.48
N SER A 448 -8.50 2.24 -3.19
CA SER A 448 -7.72 1.61 -2.12
C SER A 448 -8.63 0.82 -1.20
N LEU A 449 -8.16 -0.37 -0.80
CA LEU A 449 -8.74 -1.20 0.24
C LEU A 449 -7.64 -1.57 1.23
N GLY A 450 -7.84 -1.24 2.50
CA GLY A 450 -6.90 -1.51 3.58
C GLY A 450 -7.53 -2.35 4.68
N VAL A 451 -6.77 -3.30 5.20
CA VAL A 451 -7.11 -4.08 6.40
C VAL A 451 -5.94 -4.01 7.36
N PHE A 452 -6.20 -3.52 8.55
CA PHE A 452 -5.23 -3.45 9.65
C PHE A 452 -5.74 -4.28 10.82
N THR A 453 -4.88 -5.10 11.40
CA THR A 453 -5.17 -5.92 12.58
C THR A 453 -4.01 -5.78 13.57
N GLN A 454 -4.33 -5.49 14.81
CA GLN A 454 -3.36 -5.39 15.90
C GLN A 454 -3.90 -6.16 17.10
N ASN A 455 -3.11 -7.10 17.62
CA ASN A 455 -3.44 -7.90 18.78
C ASN A 455 -2.71 -7.35 20.00
N GLY A 456 -3.33 -7.46 21.17
CA GLY A 456 -2.75 -7.07 22.45
C GLY A 456 -1.85 -8.13 23.06
N MET A 457 -1.21 -7.75 24.14
CA MET A 457 -0.19 -8.54 24.83
C MET A 457 -0.75 -9.43 25.96
N LEU A 458 -2.03 -9.34 26.32
CA LEU A 458 -2.62 -10.23 27.33
C LEU A 458 -2.62 -11.67 26.86
N ASP A 459 -2.14 -12.57 27.73
CA ASP A 459 -2.25 -14.00 27.48
C ASP A 459 -3.65 -14.50 27.87
N THR A 460 -4.41 -14.92 26.85
CA THR A 460 -5.76 -15.45 27.02
C THR A 460 -5.80 -16.97 27.05
N GLY A 461 -4.64 -17.62 27.04
CA GLY A 461 -4.50 -19.08 27.17
C GLY A 461 -4.55 -19.57 28.61
N ILE A 462 -4.40 -18.67 29.60
CA ILE A 462 -4.32 -19.01 31.03
C ILE A 462 -5.68 -19.42 31.58
N TYR A 463 -6.73 -18.72 31.17
CA TYR A 463 -8.10 -18.88 31.69
C TYR A 463 -9.13 -18.74 30.58
N ASP A 464 -10.04 -19.70 30.49
CA ASP A 464 -11.15 -19.67 29.55
C ASP A 464 -12.48 -19.42 30.27
N PRO A 465 -12.97 -18.19 30.30
CA PRO A 465 -14.28 -17.85 30.89
C PRO A 465 -15.46 -18.16 29.94
N GLY A 466 -15.21 -18.76 28.75
CA GLY A 466 -16.21 -18.96 27.71
C GLY A 466 -16.46 -17.73 26.82
N TYR A 467 -15.66 -16.67 26.96
CA TYR A 467 -15.69 -15.50 26.09
C TYR A 467 -14.27 -14.92 25.94
N SER A 468 -14.03 -14.22 24.83
CA SER A 468 -12.72 -13.62 24.57
C SER A 468 -12.57 -12.29 25.33
N TYR A 469 -11.52 -12.17 26.12
CA TYR A 469 -11.10 -10.94 26.81
C TYR A 469 -9.80 -10.37 26.22
N GLN A 470 -9.40 -10.85 25.05
CA GLN A 470 -8.24 -10.37 24.32
C GLN A 470 -8.43 -8.91 23.90
N ILE A 471 -7.38 -8.10 24.08
CA ILE A 471 -7.30 -6.77 23.49
C ILE A 471 -6.98 -6.96 22.02
N ALA A 472 -7.81 -6.43 21.12
CA ALA A 472 -7.59 -6.51 19.69
C ALA A 472 -8.24 -5.33 18.98
N PHE A 473 -7.53 -4.78 18.01
CA PHE A 473 -8.04 -3.73 17.14
C PHE A 473 -8.03 -4.20 15.68
N ARG A 474 -9.12 -3.92 14.96
CA ARG A 474 -9.24 -4.19 13.52
C ARG A 474 -9.79 -2.94 12.84
N ARG A 475 -9.12 -2.51 11.79
CA ARG A 475 -9.54 -1.37 10.98
C ARG A 475 -9.64 -1.77 9.51
N TYR A 476 -10.72 -1.34 8.88
CA TYR A 476 -10.97 -1.51 7.45
C TYR A 476 -11.08 -0.13 6.84
N ASN A 477 -10.26 0.15 5.85
CA ASN A 477 -10.26 1.40 5.11
C ASN A 477 -10.68 1.12 3.66
N MET A 478 -11.49 2.00 3.11
CA MET A 478 -11.83 2.04 1.69
C MET A 478 -11.80 3.49 1.23
N ARG A 479 -11.07 3.74 0.15
CA ARG A 479 -11.03 5.04 -0.51
C ARG A 479 -11.20 4.87 -2.01
N SER A 480 -11.94 5.81 -2.62
CA SER A 480 -12.13 5.87 -4.07
C SER A 480 -12.14 7.32 -4.50
N ASN A 481 -11.14 7.74 -5.25
CA ASN A 481 -11.00 9.09 -5.78
C ASN A 481 -11.15 9.04 -7.30
N PHE A 482 -12.08 9.82 -7.86
CA PHE A 482 -12.35 9.93 -9.28
C PHE A 482 -12.25 11.38 -9.72
N ASP A 483 -11.49 11.64 -10.78
CA ASP A 483 -11.44 12.93 -11.47
C ASP A 483 -11.99 12.74 -12.88
N ILE A 484 -13.10 13.40 -13.18
CA ILE A 484 -13.85 13.25 -14.43
C ILE A 484 -13.84 14.57 -15.19
N ASN A 485 -13.13 14.64 -16.31
CA ASN A 485 -13.20 15.75 -17.24
C ASN A 485 -14.49 15.65 -18.06
N VAL A 486 -15.56 16.28 -17.57
CA VAL A 486 -16.87 16.31 -18.23
C VAL A 486 -16.78 17.07 -19.56
N THR A 487 -16.05 18.19 -19.57
CA THR A 487 -15.66 18.96 -20.75
C THR A 487 -14.21 19.42 -20.59
N LYS A 488 -13.64 20.08 -21.60
CA LYS A 488 -12.27 20.65 -21.51
C LYS A 488 -12.10 21.65 -20.35
N ASN A 489 -13.20 22.28 -19.91
CA ASN A 489 -13.19 23.33 -18.89
C ASN A 489 -13.99 22.96 -17.63
N LEU A 490 -14.51 21.73 -17.54
CA LEU A 490 -15.30 21.26 -16.39
C LEU A 490 -14.72 19.94 -15.87
N LEU A 491 -14.13 20.02 -14.69
CA LEU A 491 -13.66 18.88 -13.91
C LEU A 491 -14.65 18.58 -12.79
N LEU A 492 -15.07 17.34 -12.67
CA LEU A 492 -15.85 16.81 -11.54
C LEU A 492 -14.95 15.86 -10.76
N SER A 493 -14.68 16.18 -9.48
CA SER A 493 -13.98 15.29 -8.56
C SER A 493 -14.96 14.67 -7.58
N LEU A 494 -14.85 13.36 -7.39
CA LEU A 494 -15.67 12.58 -6.45
C LEU A 494 -14.73 11.78 -5.56
N ASP A 495 -14.70 12.14 -4.28
CA ASP A 495 -13.86 11.48 -3.28
C ASP A 495 -14.77 10.77 -2.26
N ILE A 496 -14.65 9.45 -2.19
CA ILE A 496 -15.40 8.60 -1.26
C ILE A 496 -14.40 7.94 -0.33
N SER A 497 -14.59 8.11 0.97
CA SER A 497 -13.80 7.45 2.01
C SER A 497 -14.72 6.83 3.03
N ASN A 498 -14.41 5.60 3.41
CA ASN A 498 -15.08 4.89 4.49
C ASN A 498 -14.03 4.19 5.36
N GLN A 499 -14.21 4.30 6.67
CA GLN A 499 -13.38 3.62 7.65
C GLN A 499 -14.29 2.95 8.69
N MET A 500 -13.95 1.72 9.05
CA MET A 500 -14.62 0.99 10.11
C MET A 500 -13.57 0.41 11.06
N GLY A 501 -13.61 0.84 12.31
CA GLY A 501 -12.79 0.32 13.41
C GLY A 501 -13.61 -0.58 14.34
N ASN A 502 -13.01 -1.67 14.78
CA ASN A 502 -13.55 -2.54 15.82
C ASN A 502 -12.47 -2.74 16.88
N LEU A 503 -12.72 -2.22 18.08
CA LEU A 503 -11.87 -2.39 19.25
C LEU A 503 -12.55 -3.37 20.21
N GLN A 504 -11.84 -4.42 20.56
CA GLN A 504 -12.22 -5.38 21.58
C GLN A 504 -11.32 -5.19 22.79
N ASN A 505 -11.90 -4.90 23.93
CA ASN A 505 -11.19 -4.71 25.20
C ASN A 505 -11.85 -5.54 26.31
N PRO A 506 -11.08 -5.95 27.34
CA PRO A 506 -11.65 -6.36 28.61
C PRO A 506 -12.39 -5.19 29.28
N ASN A 507 -13.15 -5.49 30.34
CA ASN A 507 -13.89 -4.45 31.08
C ASN A 507 -12.95 -3.47 31.82
N TRP A 508 -11.76 -3.92 32.20
CA TRP A 508 -10.73 -3.07 32.80
C TRP A 508 -9.88 -2.43 31.71
N SER A 509 -9.48 -1.18 31.94
CA SER A 509 -8.53 -0.52 31.06
C SER A 509 -7.15 -1.17 31.18
N THR A 510 -6.33 -1.08 30.14
CA THR A 510 -4.94 -1.55 30.18
C THR A 510 -4.15 -0.92 31.32
N GLY A 511 -4.40 0.36 31.62
CA GLY A 511 -3.79 1.04 32.78
C GLY A 511 -4.12 0.36 34.09
N GLN A 512 -5.39 0.02 34.35
CA GLN A 512 -5.81 -0.69 35.56
C GLN A 512 -5.23 -2.11 35.63
N ILE A 513 -5.13 -2.81 34.51
CA ILE A 513 -4.49 -4.13 34.45
C ILE A 513 -3.02 -4.02 34.82
N MET A 514 -2.28 -3.08 34.20
CA MET A 514 -0.85 -2.87 34.50
C MET A 514 -0.60 -2.40 35.94
N GLU A 515 -1.47 -1.55 36.47
CA GLU A 515 -1.44 -1.15 37.89
C GLU A 515 -1.63 -2.36 38.81
N SER A 516 -2.57 -3.23 38.49
CA SER A 516 -2.80 -4.47 39.26
C SER A 516 -1.60 -5.41 39.18
N LEU A 517 -1.00 -5.60 37.99
CA LEU A 517 0.20 -6.43 37.84
C LEU A 517 1.37 -5.89 38.64
N ASN A 518 1.52 -4.56 38.73
CA ASN A 518 2.59 -3.90 39.44
C ASN A 518 2.38 -3.91 40.97
N SER A 519 1.13 -3.92 41.43
CA SER A 519 0.78 -3.86 42.86
C SER A 519 0.53 -5.22 43.52
N THR A 520 0.30 -6.26 42.71
CA THR A 520 0.04 -7.61 43.22
C THR A 520 1.37 -8.32 43.55
N PRO A 521 1.62 -8.67 44.82
CA PRO A 521 2.85 -9.39 45.17
C PRO A 521 2.88 -10.82 44.60
N SER A 522 4.07 -11.35 44.44
CA SER A 522 4.29 -12.68 43.84
C SER A 522 3.65 -13.83 44.65
N ASN A 523 3.42 -13.62 45.95
CA ASN A 523 2.80 -14.60 46.85
C ASN A 523 1.29 -14.41 47.04
N ALA A 524 0.64 -13.54 46.26
CA ALA A 524 -0.77 -13.17 46.49
C ALA A 524 -1.73 -14.34 46.18
N ALA A 525 -1.44 -15.15 45.18
CA ALA A 525 -2.27 -16.28 44.77
C ALA A 525 -1.50 -17.27 43.87
N PRO A 526 -1.91 -18.55 43.80
CA PRO A 526 -1.28 -19.52 42.90
C PRO A 526 -1.75 -19.40 41.44
N GLY A 527 -2.63 -18.43 41.10
CA GLY A 527 -3.12 -18.21 39.75
C GLY A 527 -4.34 -19.05 39.38
N VAL A 528 -4.33 -19.63 38.18
CA VAL A 528 -5.41 -20.46 37.65
C VAL A 528 -5.02 -21.92 37.69
N ILE A 529 -5.86 -22.75 38.31
CA ILE A 529 -5.68 -24.21 38.40
C ILE A 529 -6.96 -24.85 37.87
N ASP A 530 -6.85 -25.78 36.93
CA ASP A 530 -8.00 -26.48 36.30
C ASP A 530 -9.07 -25.53 35.78
N ASN A 531 -8.65 -24.45 35.13
CA ASN A 531 -9.52 -23.37 34.61
C ASN A 531 -10.39 -22.69 35.70
N LYS A 532 -9.89 -22.63 36.93
CA LYS A 532 -10.50 -21.92 38.06
C LYS A 532 -9.50 -20.93 38.64
N VAL A 533 -9.95 -19.71 38.85
CA VAL A 533 -9.15 -18.70 39.56
C VAL A 533 -9.10 -19.09 41.03
N VAL A 534 -7.90 -19.34 41.52
CA VAL A 534 -7.64 -19.68 42.92
C VAL A 534 -7.16 -18.44 43.66
N THR A 535 -7.81 -18.11 44.74
CA THR A 535 -7.42 -17.00 45.63
C THR A 535 -7.09 -17.55 46.98
N ILE A 536 -6.05 -17.03 47.62
CA ILE A 536 -5.78 -17.27 49.02
C ILE A 536 -6.73 -16.36 49.82
N THR A 537 -7.63 -16.95 50.58
CA THR A 537 -8.47 -16.21 51.52
C THR A 537 -7.77 -16.31 52.90
N ASP A 538 -7.58 -15.17 53.55
CA ASP A 538 -7.06 -15.09 54.95
C ASP A 538 -7.98 -15.83 55.91
#